data_e26fa5eabd3ff8a193f31b1fcd84bb82
#
_entry.id   e26fa5eabd3ff8a193f31b1fcd84bb82
#
_cell.length_a   1.000
_cell.length_b   1.000
_cell.length_c   1.000
_cell.angle_alpha   90.00
_cell.angle_beta   90.00
_cell.angle_gamma   90.00
#
_symmetry.space_group_name_H-M   'P 1'
#
loop_
_entity.id
_entity.type
_entity.pdbx_description
1 polymer ?
#
loop_
_entity_poly.entity_id
_entity_poly.type
_entity_poly.pdbx_seq_one_letter_code
_entity_poly.pdbx_strand_id
1 'polypeptide(L)'
;MLTAIPADALIDSPPGVSCPAMTVGLDADAVLLVAEPTPFGFHDFRLAHQAFRQIGKPVAVIMNRAAMPGNAEGDGALRAYCAERGLPLLGELPFDRAAAETYAKGRLIAAASPKWRARFESLRDTVLTFAEGACHA
;
A
#
# COMPACT_ATOMS: atom_id res chain seq x y z
N MET A 1 -7.08 21.95 11.04
CA MET A 1 -8.51 21.67 11.26
C MET A 1 -9.04 21.06 9.97
N LEU A 2 -9.05 19.72 9.89
CA LEU A 2 -9.64 19.01 8.73
C LEU A 2 -11.15 19.21 8.84
N THR A 3 -11.75 19.92 7.89
CA THR A 3 -13.19 19.93 7.68
C THR A 3 -13.67 18.50 7.52
N ALA A 4 -14.78 18.12 8.13
CA ALA A 4 -15.35 16.78 8.09
C ALA A 4 -15.24 16.15 6.71
N ILE A 5 -14.40 15.12 6.60
CA ILE A 5 -14.22 14.34 5.37
C ILE A 5 -15.45 13.42 5.26
N PRO A 6 -16.11 13.32 4.10
CA PRO A 6 -17.21 12.37 3.91
C PRO A 6 -16.75 10.94 4.19
N ALA A 7 -17.69 10.08 4.56
CA ALA A 7 -17.55 8.78 5.21
C ALA A 7 -16.34 7.90 4.87
N ASP A 8 -15.78 7.93 3.65
CA ASP A 8 -14.59 7.16 3.28
C ASP A 8 -13.63 8.04 2.47
N ALA A 9 -12.44 8.28 3.00
CA ALA A 9 -11.41 9.04 2.33
C ALA A 9 -10.10 8.24 2.23
N LEU A 10 -9.52 8.22 1.04
CA LEU A 10 -8.18 7.75 0.82
C LEU A 10 -7.25 8.97 0.71
N ILE A 11 -6.27 9.04 1.59
CA ILE A 11 -5.31 10.16 1.63
C ILE A 11 -3.99 9.69 1.04
N ASP A 12 -3.58 10.30 -0.07
CA ASP A 12 -2.25 10.09 -0.63
C ASP A 12 -1.23 10.90 0.17
N SER A 13 -0.32 10.19 0.81
CA SER A 13 0.69 10.76 1.72
C SER A 13 2.04 10.90 1.01
N PRO A 14 2.86 11.91 1.35
CA PRO A 14 4.25 11.94 0.94
C PRO A 14 5.00 10.65 1.30
N PRO A 15 5.99 10.24 0.50
CA PRO A 15 6.74 9.01 0.75
C PRO A 15 7.59 9.08 2.03
N GLY A 16 7.90 7.92 2.57
CA GLY A 16 8.80 7.75 3.69
C GLY A 16 8.18 8.09 5.05
N VAL A 17 9.04 8.50 5.98
CA VAL A 17 8.70 8.79 7.38
C VAL A 17 8.81 10.28 7.71
N SER A 18 8.54 11.14 6.77
CA SER A 18 8.56 12.59 6.95
C SER A 18 7.48 13.04 7.95
N CYS A 19 7.68 14.22 8.57
CA CYS A 19 6.69 14.78 9.48
C CYS A 19 5.28 14.87 8.86
N PRO A 20 5.10 15.34 7.61
CA PRO A 20 3.78 15.32 6.97
C PRO A 20 3.17 13.92 6.85
N ALA A 21 3.95 12.90 6.49
CA ALA A 21 3.47 11.53 6.39
C ALA A 21 3.00 10.99 7.76
N MET A 22 3.77 11.24 8.80
CA MET A 22 3.42 10.84 10.17
C MET A 22 2.16 11.56 10.67
N THR A 23 1.99 12.85 10.36
CA THR A 23 0.79 13.62 10.72
C THR A 23 -0.46 13.04 10.05
N VAL A 24 -0.40 12.73 8.76
CA VAL A 24 -1.49 12.06 8.04
C VAL A 24 -1.83 10.71 8.68
N GLY A 25 -0.83 9.92 9.04
CA GLY A 25 -1.04 8.64 9.71
C GLY A 25 -1.71 8.76 11.08
N LEU A 26 -1.43 9.80 11.83
CA LEU A 26 -2.09 10.07 13.12
C LEU A 26 -3.58 10.37 12.98
N ASP A 27 -3.97 11.08 11.93
CA ASP A 27 -5.36 11.47 11.66
C ASP A 27 -6.16 10.36 10.93
N ALA A 28 -5.50 9.35 10.38
CA ALA A 28 -6.14 8.23 9.68
C ALA A 28 -6.67 7.16 10.65
N ASP A 29 -7.71 6.43 10.26
CA ASP A 29 -8.20 5.26 10.98
C ASP A 29 -7.31 4.04 10.78
N ALA A 30 -6.70 3.91 9.59
CA ALA A 30 -5.77 2.86 9.23
C ALA A 30 -4.68 3.38 8.28
N VAL A 31 -3.53 2.74 8.30
CA VAL A 31 -2.39 3.06 7.42
C VAL A 31 -2.14 1.93 6.45
N LEU A 32 -2.00 2.27 5.18
CA LEU A 32 -1.70 1.35 4.12
C LEU A 32 -0.29 1.62 3.58
N LEU A 33 0.63 0.70 3.80
CA LEU A 33 1.99 0.81 3.29
C LEU A 33 2.09 0.13 1.92
N VAL A 34 2.46 0.89 0.90
CA VAL A 34 2.73 0.36 -0.44
C VAL A 34 4.23 0.10 -0.56
N ALA A 35 4.60 -1.17 -0.67
CA ALA A 35 5.98 -1.62 -0.65
C ALA A 35 6.40 -2.26 -1.98
N GLU A 36 7.62 -1.98 -2.44
CA GLU A 36 8.23 -2.68 -3.56
C GLU A 36 9.19 -3.76 -3.06
N PRO A 37 9.19 -4.98 -3.62
CA PRO A 37 10.05 -6.07 -3.18
C PRO A 37 11.48 -5.97 -3.75
N THR A 38 11.99 -4.76 -3.97
CA THR A 38 13.38 -4.51 -4.33
C THR A 38 14.24 -4.30 -3.07
N PRO A 39 15.56 -4.49 -3.10
CA PRO A 39 16.40 -4.28 -1.92
C PRO A 39 16.20 -2.91 -1.27
N PHE A 40 16.14 -1.84 -2.05
CA PHE A 40 15.88 -0.49 -1.55
C PHE A 40 14.44 -0.30 -1.07
N GLY A 41 13.46 -0.72 -1.87
CA GLY A 41 12.03 -0.63 -1.50
C GLY A 41 11.71 -1.41 -0.24
N PHE A 42 12.32 -2.59 -0.06
CA PHE A 42 12.16 -3.38 1.16
C PHE A 42 12.82 -2.74 2.38
N HIS A 43 13.99 -2.11 2.21
CA HIS A 43 14.64 -1.35 3.27
C HIS A 43 13.75 -0.19 3.74
N ASP A 44 13.28 0.63 2.80
CA ASP A 44 12.42 1.80 3.10
C ASP A 44 11.09 1.38 3.72
N PHE A 45 10.50 0.28 3.24
CA PHE A 45 9.30 -0.30 3.83
C PHE A 45 9.49 -0.68 5.30
N ARG A 46 10.63 -1.30 5.65
CA ARG A 46 10.93 -1.66 7.05
C ARG A 46 11.02 -0.43 7.95
N LEU A 47 11.66 0.64 7.47
CA LEU A 47 11.74 1.90 8.20
C LEU A 47 10.36 2.52 8.39
N ALA A 48 9.56 2.57 7.32
CA ALA A 48 8.19 3.07 7.39
C ALA A 48 7.33 2.25 8.36
N HIS A 49 7.38 0.93 8.27
CA HIS A 49 6.64 0.06 9.20
C HIS A 49 7.04 0.32 10.66
N GLN A 50 8.33 0.43 10.97
CA GLN A 50 8.80 0.73 12.32
C GLN A 50 8.26 2.06 12.85
N ALA A 51 8.23 3.10 12.00
CA ALA A 51 7.72 4.42 12.37
C ALA A 51 6.21 4.41 12.56
N PHE A 52 5.44 3.90 11.60
CA PHE A 52 3.98 3.89 11.66
C PHE A 52 3.43 2.97 12.75
N ARG A 53 4.13 1.90 13.09
CA ARG A 53 3.77 1.06 14.24
C ARG A 53 3.73 1.85 15.56
N GLN A 54 4.57 2.88 15.71
CA GLN A 54 4.64 3.68 16.94
C GLN A 54 3.43 4.60 17.14
N ILE A 55 2.70 4.91 16.09
CA ILE A 55 1.48 5.74 16.19
C ILE A 55 0.24 4.96 16.63
N GLY A 56 0.35 3.63 16.82
CA GLY A 56 -0.72 2.80 17.37
C GLY A 56 -1.93 2.61 16.46
N LYS A 57 -1.79 2.91 15.17
CA LYS A 57 -2.85 2.68 14.17
C LYS A 57 -2.70 1.31 13.52
N PRO A 58 -3.79 0.68 13.10
CA PRO A 58 -3.74 -0.51 12.27
C PRO A 58 -2.95 -0.26 10.99
N VAL A 59 -2.01 -1.15 10.69
CA VAL A 59 -1.16 -1.07 9.49
C VAL A 59 -1.36 -2.32 8.64
N ALA A 60 -1.57 -2.13 7.36
CA ALA A 60 -1.58 -3.19 6.36
C ALA A 60 -0.64 -2.88 5.20
N VAL A 61 -0.41 -3.85 4.33
CA VAL A 61 0.58 -3.77 3.27
C VAL A 61 -0.05 -4.12 1.92
N ILE A 62 0.35 -3.39 0.89
CA ILE A 62 0.18 -3.77 -0.51
C ILE A 62 1.58 -3.93 -1.11
N MET A 63 1.83 -5.08 -1.73
CA MET A 63 3.06 -5.26 -2.52
C MET A 63 2.83 -4.72 -3.93
N ASN A 64 3.60 -3.71 -4.32
CA ASN A 64 3.62 -3.20 -5.67
C ASN A 64 4.78 -3.82 -6.47
N ARG A 65 4.60 -3.99 -7.77
CA ARG A 65 5.59 -4.58 -8.69
C ARG A 65 5.99 -6.02 -8.32
N ALA A 66 5.05 -6.79 -7.76
CA ALA A 66 5.24 -8.21 -7.47
C ALA A 66 5.55 -9.02 -8.75
N ALA A 67 6.21 -10.15 -8.60
CA ALA A 67 6.58 -11.06 -9.69
C ALA A 67 7.41 -10.38 -10.80
N MET A 68 8.24 -9.42 -10.44
CA MET A 68 9.20 -8.84 -11.38
C MET A 68 10.23 -9.90 -11.79
N PRO A 69 10.53 -10.05 -13.09
CA PRO A 69 11.51 -11.02 -13.55
C PRO A 69 12.84 -10.91 -12.80
N GLY A 70 13.33 -12.04 -12.29
CA GLY A 70 14.58 -12.10 -11.54
C GLY A 70 14.50 -11.65 -10.06
N ASN A 71 13.31 -11.34 -9.52
CA ASN A 71 13.15 -10.82 -8.16
C ASN A 71 12.28 -11.71 -7.25
N ALA A 72 12.21 -13.01 -7.52
CA ALA A 72 11.39 -13.93 -6.69
C ALA A 72 11.83 -13.97 -5.22
N GLU A 73 13.12 -13.79 -4.95
CA GLU A 73 13.68 -13.71 -3.60
C GLU A 73 13.17 -12.47 -2.84
N GLY A 74 13.13 -11.32 -3.51
CA GLY A 74 12.58 -10.09 -2.93
C GLY A 74 11.10 -10.20 -2.57
N ASP A 75 10.30 -10.79 -3.46
CA ASP A 75 8.89 -11.08 -3.21
C ASP A 75 8.73 -12.00 -1.98
N GLY A 76 9.53 -13.06 -1.90
CA GLY A 76 9.55 -14.01 -0.79
C GLY A 76 9.93 -13.33 0.54
N ALA A 77 10.97 -12.48 0.52
CA ALA A 77 11.43 -11.76 1.70
C ALA A 77 10.36 -10.80 2.25
N LEU A 78 9.65 -10.08 1.39
CA LEU A 78 8.59 -9.18 1.81
C LEU A 78 7.40 -9.94 2.40
N ARG A 79 6.97 -11.04 1.77
CA ARG A 79 5.90 -11.90 2.32
C ARG A 79 6.29 -12.49 3.68
N ALA A 80 7.51 -13.00 3.81
CA ALA A 80 8.01 -13.55 5.06
C ALA A 80 8.01 -12.50 6.18
N TYR A 81 8.50 -11.30 5.89
CA TYR A 81 8.50 -10.19 6.85
C TYR A 81 7.08 -9.84 7.31
N CYS A 82 6.12 -9.76 6.39
CA CYS A 82 4.72 -9.49 6.74
C CYS A 82 4.16 -10.60 7.66
N ALA A 83 4.40 -11.87 7.32
CA ALA A 83 3.95 -12.99 8.11
C ALA A 83 4.57 -13.01 9.52
N GLU A 84 5.88 -12.83 9.64
CA GLU A 84 6.61 -12.79 10.92
C GLU A 84 6.15 -11.66 11.84
N ARG A 85 5.70 -10.54 11.27
CA ARG A 85 5.26 -9.36 12.01
C ARG A 85 3.76 -9.28 12.20
N GLY A 86 2.99 -10.25 11.70
CA GLY A 86 1.53 -10.23 11.74
C GLY A 86 0.91 -9.07 10.94
N LEU A 87 1.61 -8.61 9.89
CA LEU A 87 1.13 -7.56 9.02
C LEU A 87 0.23 -8.14 7.93
N PRO A 88 -1.03 -7.72 7.83
CA PRO A 88 -1.89 -8.14 6.72
C PRO A 88 -1.33 -7.67 5.37
N LEU A 89 -1.04 -8.60 4.47
CA LEU A 89 -0.74 -8.32 3.07
C LEU A 89 -2.07 -8.36 2.29
N LEU A 90 -2.65 -7.19 2.01
CA LEU A 90 -4.00 -7.08 1.45
C LEU A 90 -4.05 -7.35 -0.05
N GLY A 91 -2.93 -7.21 -0.75
CA GLY A 91 -2.87 -7.48 -2.16
C GLY A 91 -1.49 -7.34 -2.76
N GLU A 92 -1.36 -7.92 -3.95
CA GLU A 92 -0.13 -7.85 -4.75
C GLU A 92 -0.47 -7.33 -6.15
N LEU A 93 0.11 -6.20 -6.50
CA LEU A 93 0.03 -5.61 -7.83
C LEU A 93 1.23 -6.10 -8.64
N PRO A 94 1.04 -6.87 -9.72
CA PRO A 94 2.15 -7.43 -10.45
C PRO A 94 2.95 -6.38 -11.20
N PHE A 95 4.22 -6.66 -11.40
CA PHE A 95 5.01 -5.92 -12.39
C PHE A 95 4.38 -6.09 -13.78
N ASP A 96 4.05 -4.98 -14.41
CA ASP A 96 3.43 -4.96 -15.73
C ASP A 96 4.02 -3.80 -16.55
N ARG A 97 4.79 -4.16 -17.58
CA ARG A 97 5.41 -3.18 -18.47
C ARG A 97 4.38 -2.35 -19.22
N ALA A 98 3.25 -2.94 -19.62
CA ALA A 98 2.18 -2.21 -20.28
C ALA A 98 1.53 -1.16 -19.37
N ALA A 99 1.45 -1.44 -18.05
CA ALA A 99 1.03 -0.44 -17.08
C ALA A 99 2.01 0.73 -17.02
N ALA A 100 3.32 0.47 -16.93
CA ALA A 100 4.34 1.51 -16.92
C ALA A 100 4.31 2.37 -18.20
N GLU A 101 4.17 1.75 -19.37
CA GLU A 101 4.04 2.45 -20.65
C GLU A 101 2.76 3.31 -20.74
N THR A 102 1.67 2.86 -20.11
CA THR A 102 0.41 3.59 -20.05
C THR A 102 0.55 4.85 -19.20
N TYR A 103 1.17 4.74 -18.03
CA TYR A 103 1.47 5.90 -17.16
C TYR A 103 2.46 6.87 -17.80
N ALA A 104 3.47 6.38 -18.49
CA ALA A 104 4.41 7.24 -19.22
C ALA A 104 3.73 8.11 -20.29
N LYS A 105 2.55 7.71 -20.78
CA LYS A 105 1.69 8.48 -21.71
C LYS A 105 0.66 9.33 -20.99
N GLY A 106 0.75 9.51 -19.68
CA GLY A 106 -0.21 10.27 -18.88
C GLY A 106 -1.60 9.65 -18.77
N ARG A 107 -1.73 8.32 -18.98
CA ARG A 107 -3.00 7.60 -18.93
C ARG A 107 -3.07 6.67 -17.72
N LEU A 108 -4.25 6.56 -17.12
CA LEU A 108 -4.50 5.62 -16.02
C LEU A 108 -4.69 4.20 -16.55
N ILE A 109 -3.95 3.25 -16.02
CA ILE A 109 -4.06 1.84 -16.44
C ILE A 109 -5.45 1.27 -16.10
N ALA A 110 -6.08 1.69 -15.01
CA ALA A 110 -7.43 1.29 -14.66
C ALA A 110 -8.49 1.75 -15.68
N ALA A 111 -8.25 2.87 -16.38
CA ALA A 111 -9.11 3.32 -17.47
C ALA A 111 -8.81 2.60 -18.79
N ALA A 112 -7.55 2.19 -19.00
CA ALA A 112 -7.09 1.57 -20.25
C ALA A 112 -7.26 0.04 -20.27
N SER A 113 -7.39 -0.63 -19.12
CA SER A 113 -7.43 -2.09 -19.02
C SER A 113 -8.54 -2.56 -18.06
N PRO A 114 -9.54 -3.29 -18.55
CA PRO A 114 -10.60 -3.89 -17.70
C PRO A 114 -10.02 -4.83 -16.62
N LYS A 115 -8.95 -5.57 -16.94
CA LYS A 115 -8.25 -6.45 -16.00
C LYS A 115 -7.66 -5.68 -14.82
N TRP A 116 -7.02 -4.56 -15.08
CA TRP A 116 -6.46 -3.71 -14.04
C TRP A 116 -7.55 -3.00 -13.23
N ARG A 117 -8.64 -2.58 -13.89
CA ARG A 117 -9.80 -2.02 -13.21
C ARG A 117 -10.38 -3.01 -12.20
N ALA A 118 -10.69 -4.23 -12.62
CA ALA A 118 -11.22 -5.28 -11.74
C ALA A 118 -10.28 -5.58 -10.56
N ARG A 119 -8.96 -5.55 -10.78
CA ARG A 119 -7.97 -5.74 -9.73
C ARG A 119 -8.01 -4.61 -8.70
N PHE A 120 -8.08 -3.36 -9.13
CA PHE A 120 -8.20 -2.23 -8.22
C PHE A 120 -9.53 -2.20 -7.47
N GLU A 121 -10.63 -2.60 -8.11
CA GLU A 121 -11.93 -2.74 -7.46
C GLU A 121 -11.88 -3.79 -6.34
N SER A 122 -11.32 -4.97 -6.61
CA SER A 122 -11.12 -6.01 -5.59
C SER A 122 -10.21 -5.55 -4.46
N LEU A 123 -9.11 -4.86 -4.78
CA LEU A 123 -8.20 -4.32 -3.78
C LEU A 123 -8.87 -3.26 -2.91
N ARG A 124 -9.65 -2.35 -3.52
CA ARG A 124 -10.44 -1.35 -2.79
C ARG A 124 -11.35 -2.03 -1.75
N ASP A 125 -12.10 -3.05 -2.15
CA ASP A 125 -13.04 -3.73 -1.27
C ASP A 125 -12.30 -4.40 -0.10
N THR A 126 -11.13 -4.99 -0.35
CA THR A 126 -10.28 -5.56 0.70
C THR A 126 -9.76 -4.48 1.66
N VAL A 127 -9.33 -3.33 1.14
CA VAL A 127 -8.84 -2.20 1.96
C VAL A 127 -9.96 -1.62 2.82
N LEU A 128 -11.15 -1.42 2.26
CA LEU A 128 -12.30 -0.92 3.02
C LEU A 128 -12.67 -1.89 4.14
N THR A 129 -12.74 -3.19 3.89
CA THR A 129 -13.01 -4.21 4.91
C THR A 129 -11.96 -4.17 6.02
N PHE A 130 -10.68 -3.99 5.69
CA PHE A 130 -9.62 -3.85 6.69
C PHE A 130 -9.81 -2.58 7.54
N ALA A 131 -10.09 -1.45 6.92
CA ALA A 131 -10.28 -0.18 7.62
C ALA A 131 -11.50 -0.20 8.54
N GLU A 132 -12.63 -0.77 8.10
CA GLU A 132 -13.84 -0.95 8.92
C GLU A 132 -13.57 -1.83 10.14
N GLY A 133 -12.85 -2.94 9.97
CA GLY A 133 -12.42 -3.81 11.08
C GLY A 133 -11.52 -3.10 12.08
N ALA A 134 -10.72 -2.16 11.61
CA ALA A 134 -9.83 -1.34 12.43
C ALA A 134 -10.57 -0.31 13.29
N CYS A 135 -11.70 0.23 12.80
CA CYS A 135 -12.53 1.19 13.56
C CYS A 135 -13.29 0.55 14.73
N HIS A 136 -13.43 -0.78 14.72
CA HIS A 136 -14.22 -1.51 15.72
C HIS A 136 -13.36 -2.30 16.72
N ALA A 137 -12.04 -2.24 16.61
CA ALA A 137 -11.08 -2.91 17.50
C ALA A 137 -10.50 -1.93 18.53
#